data_e16057787f7b90759fa26f2ae60aff26
#
_entry.id   e16057787f7b90759fa26f2ae60aff26
#
_cell.length_a   1.000
_cell.length_b   1.000
_cell.length_c   1.000
_cell.angle_alpha   90.00
_cell.angle_beta   90.00
_cell.angle_gamma   90.00
#
_symmetry.space_group_name_H-M   'P 1'
#
loop_
_entity.id
_entity.type
_entity.pdbx_description
1 polymer ?
#
loop_
_entity_poly.entity_id
_entity_poly.type
_entity_poly.pdbx_seq_one_letter_code
_entity_poly.pdbx_strand_id
1 'polypeptide(L)'
;MAKYDFDQCIDRHGTQCKKIEVLKQDYGRDDLLPLWIADMDFAVCPEITEALVHRFADHPIYGYTCLYDEYWQSIIDWQRERNGFVFTREEVTFVAGIVTGFGLAVNFFTKPGDKIVIQQPVYYPFKDVIEGNGRIAINNELIPTPDNYARMNFEELESIFEKEKPRMMVVCNPHNPIGIAWEPEVLRQVAHMAYKHNVLIFSDEIFGDLMLYGHKHTPMATVSDEAAAITVTCGAPSKTFNIAGLKSSWCVVKNPELREPFFKWIELNELCNANFTSIIAAEAAYRNGKQWLEECLHYIEGNVDYVEQYCREHIPGIVAIKPQAGFLVWLDCRGLGITHEQVVDLFRNRAGLAMNEGTMFGAAGDCHMRFNMGSPRSVIEQAMHKLEAAVAAP
;
A
#
# COMPACT_ATOMS: atom_id res chain seq x y z
N MET A 1 8.76 23.68 16.50
CA MET A 1 8.32 22.56 17.33
C MET A 1 7.29 21.78 16.54
N ALA A 2 7.33 20.44 16.56
CA ALA A 2 6.33 19.61 15.92
C ALA A 2 4.93 19.95 16.48
N LYS A 3 3.93 20.02 15.62
CA LYS A 3 2.53 20.30 16.01
C LYS A 3 1.86 19.04 16.54
N TYR A 4 2.30 17.85 16.08
CA TYR A 4 1.68 16.56 16.39
C TYR A 4 2.61 15.67 17.20
N ASP A 5 2.01 14.89 18.12
CA ASP A 5 2.74 13.96 18.99
C ASP A 5 2.65 12.53 18.43
N PHE A 6 3.73 12.10 17.76
CA PHE A 6 3.86 10.72 17.24
C PHE A 6 4.53 9.77 18.24
N ASP A 7 4.97 10.25 19.42
CA ASP A 7 5.51 9.40 20.50
C ASP A 7 4.41 8.86 21.41
N GLN A 8 3.19 9.37 21.29
CA GLN A 8 2.06 8.92 22.08
C GLN A 8 1.72 7.45 21.76
N CYS A 9 1.85 6.57 22.76
CA CYS A 9 1.40 5.18 22.67
C CYS A 9 -0.10 5.11 22.93
N ILE A 10 -0.90 4.81 21.94
CA ILE A 10 -2.35 4.67 22.01
C ILE A 10 -2.70 3.19 22.18
N ASP A 11 -3.37 2.84 23.28
CA ASP A 11 -3.88 1.48 23.49
C ASP A 11 -5.04 1.20 22.50
N ARG A 12 -4.91 0.16 21.70
CA ARG A 12 -5.90 -0.24 20.70
C ARG A 12 -6.63 -1.55 21.08
N HIS A 13 -6.40 -2.11 22.28
CA HIS A 13 -7.16 -3.26 22.77
C HIS A 13 -8.63 -2.94 22.96
N GLY A 14 -9.52 -3.87 22.64
CA GLY A 14 -10.97 -3.68 22.76
C GLY A 14 -11.59 -2.75 21.73
N THR A 15 -10.81 -2.28 20.74
CA THR A 15 -11.29 -1.40 19.66
C THR A 15 -11.64 -2.15 18.37
N GLN A 16 -11.67 -3.48 18.38
CA GLN A 16 -11.80 -4.36 17.22
C GLN A 16 -10.67 -4.16 16.20
N CYS A 17 -9.52 -3.67 16.67
CA CYS A 17 -8.34 -3.48 15.85
C CYS A 17 -7.78 -4.82 15.36
N LYS A 18 -7.87 -5.08 14.06
CA LYS A 18 -7.38 -6.34 13.47
C LYS A 18 -5.91 -6.62 13.79
N LYS A 19 -5.07 -5.59 13.88
CA LYS A 19 -3.64 -5.70 14.17
C LYS A 19 -3.36 -6.39 15.52
N ILE A 20 -4.29 -6.29 16.46
CA ILE A 20 -4.20 -6.82 17.83
C ILE A 20 -5.14 -8.01 18.03
N GLU A 21 -6.42 -7.85 17.72
CA GLU A 21 -7.47 -8.80 18.10
C GLU A 21 -7.35 -10.20 17.44
N VAL A 22 -6.68 -10.28 16.28
CA VAL A 22 -6.49 -11.55 15.57
C VAL A 22 -5.12 -12.17 15.75
N LEU A 23 -4.24 -11.62 16.61
CA LEU A 23 -2.89 -12.16 16.82
C LEU A 23 -2.92 -13.65 17.18
N LYS A 24 -3.79 -14.05 18.10
CA LYS A 24 -3.91 -15.45 18.50
C LYS A 24 -4.35 -16.36 17.36
N GLN A 25 -5.26 -15.87 16.50
CA GLN A 25 -5.73 -16.62 15.34
C GLN A 25 -4.64 -16.78 14.28
N ASP A 26 -3.93 -15.71 13.95
CA ASP A 26 -3.01 -15.66 12.80
C ASP A 26 -1.58 -16.09 13.17
N TYR A 27 -1.18 -15.89 14.44
CA TYR A 27 0.18 -16.20 14.93
C TYR A 27 0.22 -17.29 16.01
N GLY A 28 -0.93 -17.76 16.50
CA GLY A 28 -1.01 -18.74 17.60
C GLY A 28 -0.74 -18.18 18.99
N ARG A 29 -0.42 -16.88 19.11
CA ARG A 29 -0.06 -16.16 20.35
C ARG A 29 -0.72 -14.78 20.36
N ASP A 30 -1.04 -14.27 21.54
CA ASP A 30 -1.67 -12.96 21.77
C ASP A 30 -0.75 -11.96 22.49
N ASP A 31 0.48 -12.41 22.86
CA ASP A 31 1.49 -11.62 23.57
C ASP A 31 2.58 -11.02 22.66
N LEU A 32 2.42 -11.11 21.34
CA LEU A 32 3.37 -10.59 20.38
C LEU A 32 3.26 -9.06 20.22
N LEU A 33 4.40 -8.39 20.03
CA LEU A 33 4.43 -6.98 19.64
C LEU A 33 3.97 -6.85 18.16
N PRO A 34 2.85 -6.18 17.87
CA PRO A 34 2.22 -6.23 16.54
C PRO A 34 2.79 -5.17 15.57
N LEU A 35 3.63 -5.62 14.63
CA LEU A 35 4.32 -4.77 13.65
C LEU A 35 4.09 -5.26 12.19
N TRP A 36 2.94 -5.87 11.92
CA TRP A 36 2.63 -6.61 10.69
C TRP A 36 1.64 -5.93 9.75
N ILE A 37 0.47 -5.50 10.21
CA ILE A 37 -0.53 -4.83 9.35
C ILE A 37 -0.03 -3.44 8.98
N ALA A 38 -0.24 -3.07 7.71
CA ALA A 38 0.11 -1.76 7.19
C ALA A 38 -0.96 -0.70 7.55
N ASP A 39 -1.18 -0.49 8.85
CA ASP A 39 -1.77 0.72 9.45
C ASP A 39 -0.78 1.31 10.45
N MET A 40 -0.93 2.56 10.80
CA MET A 40 -0.06 3.23 11.75
C MET A 40 -0.66 3.22 13.16
N ASP A 41 0.18 3.32 14.18
CA ASP A 41 -0.23 3.42 15.57
C ASP A 41 -0.27 4.88 16.07
N PHE A 42 -0.24 5.83 15.14
CA PHE A 42 -0.36 7.27 15.39
C PHE A 42 -1.82 7.72 15.40
N ALA A 43 -2.13 8.73 16.24
CA ALA A 43 -3.38 9.45 16.12
C ALA A 43 -3.52 10.06 14.72
N VAL A 44 -4.72 10.03 14.16
CA VAL A 44 -5.02 10.70 12.89
C VAL A 44 -4.91 12.21 13.03
N CYS A 45 -4.84 12.92 11.89
CA CYS A 45 -4.98 14.38 11.88
C CYS A 45 -6.23 14.82 12.66
N PRO A 46 -6.11 15.72 13.66
CA PRO A 46 -7.22 16.10 14.54
C PRO A 46 -8.46 16.57 13.80
N GLU A 47 -8.27 17.28 12.69
CA GLU A 47 -9.35 17.83 11.86
C GLU A 47 -10.25 16.72 11.27
N ILE A 48 -9.73 15.49 11.11
CA ILE A 48 -10.53 14.33 10.70
C ILE A 48 -11.50 13.93 11.83
N THR A 49 -10.97 13.82 13.04
CA THR A 49 -11.79 13.47 14.22
C THR A 49 -12.83 14.54 14.52
N GLU A 50 -12.43 15.81 14.46
CA GLU A 50 -13.33 16.96 14.67
C GLU A 50 -14.49 16.97 13.67
N ALA A 51 -14.21 16.77 12.38
CA ALA A 51 -15.23 16.72 11.33
C ALA A 51 -16.24 15.56 11.57
N LEU A 52 -15.75 14.39 11.97
CA LEU A 52 -16.61 13.24 12.29
C LEU A 52 -17.47 13.51 13.54
N VAL A 53 -16.87 14.00 14.62
CA VAL A 53 -17.58 14.31 15.86
C VAL A 53 -18.67 15.37 15.62
N HIS A 54 -18.34 16.44 14.90
CA HIS A 54 -19.29 17.49 14.53
C HIS A 54 -20.49 16.89 13.74
N ARG A 55 -20.21 16.05 12.74
CA ARG A 55 -21.27 15.39 11.95
C ARG A 55 -22.15 14.48 12.81
N PHE A 56 -21.56 13.72 13.74
CA PHE A 56 -22.34 12.86 14.64
C PHE A 56 -23.18 13.64 15.64
N ALA A 57 -22.62 14.72 16.21
CA ALA A 57 -23.27 15.52 17.25
C ALA A 57 -24.40 16.42 16.70
N ASP A 58 -24.13 17.11 15.58
CA ASP A 58 -25.04 18.14 15.07
C ASP A 58 -26.14 17.61 14.17
N HIS A 59 -25.88 16.47 13.51
CA HIS A 59 -26.81 15.86 12.56
C HIS A 59 -26.98 14.36 12.82
N PRO A 60 -27.63 13.95 13.91
CA PRO A 60 -27.73 12.54 14.35
C PRO A 60 -28.76 11.73 13.54
N ILE A 61 -28.79 11.91 12.23
CA ILE A 61 -29.58 11.13 11.26
C ILE A 61 -28.61 10.51 10.27
N TYR A 62 -28.56 9.18 10.20
CA TYR A 62 -27.57 8.41 9.43
C TYR A 62 -28.24 7.72 8.23
N GLY A 63 -28.89 8.55 7.38
CA GLY A 63 -29.57 8.12 6.19
C GLY A 63 -28.64 7.86 5.00
N TYR A 64 -29.25 7.67 3.82
CA TYR A 64 -28.48 7.54 2.58
C TYR A 64 -27.63 8.78 2.30
N THR A 65 -26.45 8.55 1.72
CA THR A 65 -25.45 9.59 1.46
C THR A 65 -25.22 9.75 -0.02
N CYS A 66 -25.00 10.97 -0.49
CA CYS A 66 -24.53 11.26 -1.83
C CYS A 66 -23.07 11.72 -1.79
N LEU A 67 -22.35 11.45 -2.88
CA LEU A 67 -21.03 12.04 -3.14
C LEU A 67 -21.24 13.43 -3.72
N TYR A 68 -20.68 14.46 -3.09
CA TYR A 68 -20.86 15.87 -3.45
C TYR A 68 -19.57 16.49 -4.01
N ASP A 69 -19.70 17.62 -4.65
CA ASP A 69 -18.63 18.22 -5.45
C ASP A 69 -17.40 18.59 -4.63
N GLU A 70 -17.58 19.07 -3.39
CA GLU A 70 -16.47 19.46 -2.51
C GLU A 70 -15.60 18.27 -2.10
N TYR A 71 -16.20 17.08 -1.91
CA TYR A 71 -15.47 15.84 -1.69
C TYR A 71 -14.57 15.52 -2.88
N TRP A 72 -15.13 15.53 -4.09
CA TRP A 72 -14.37 15.24 -5.31
C TRP A 72 -13.29 16.27 -5.57
N GLN A 73 -13.61 17.55 -5.36
CA GLN A 73 -12.64 18.63 -5.54
C GLN A 73 -11.46 18.49 -4.59
N SER A 74 -11.69 18.03 -3.34
CA SER A 74 -10.60 17.80 -2.39
C SER A 74 -9.59 16.74 -2.88
N ILE A 75 -10.08 15.66 -3.52
CA ILE A 75 -9.25 14.62 -4.12
C ILE A 75 -8.49 15.17 -5.34
N ILE A 76 -9.21 15.85 -6.25
CA ILE A 76 -8.64 16.39 -7.49
C ILE A 76 -7.53 17.41 -7.18
N ASP A 77 -7.79 18.33 -6.25
CA ASP A 77 -6.81 19.35 -5.86
C ASP A 77 -5.59 18.72 -5.18
N TRP A 78 -5.80 17.78 -4.26
CA TRP A 78 -4.71 17.07 -3.59
C TRP A 78 -3.81 16.35 -4.58
N GLN A 79 -4.39 15.56 -5.48
CA GLN A 79 -3.62 14.78 -6.45
C GLN A 79 -2.88 15.67 -7.45
N ARG A 80 -3.50 16.76 -7.88
CA ARG A 80 -2.85 17.76 -8.74
C ARG A 80 -1.67 18.44 -8.04
N GLU A 81 -1.86 18.89 -6.79
CA GLU A 81 -0.84 19.64 -6.07
C GLU A 81 0.32 18.77 -5.58
N ARG A 82 0.02 17.57 -5.09
CA ARG A 82 1.02 16.69 -4.50
C ARG A 82 1.74 15.83 -5.53
N ASN A 83 1.00 15.23 -6.45
CA ASN A 83 1.51 14.21 -7.37
C ASN A 83 1.52 14.68 -8.84
N GLY A 84 1.06 15.88 -9.14
CA GLY A 84 0.94 16.36 -10.52
C GLY A 84 -0.09 15.58 -11.36
N PHE A 85 -0.96 14.79 -10.71
CA PHE A 85 -1.98 14.00 -11.38
C PHE A 85 -3.22 14.85 -11.65
N VAL A 86 -3.38 15.25 -12.91
CA VAL A 86 -4.50 16.08 -13.36
C VAL A 86 -5.59 15.21 -13.98
N PHE A 87 -6.79 15.27 -13.43
CA PHE A 87 -7.98 14.60 -13.94
C PHE A 87 -9.24 15.41 -13.61
N THR A 88 -10.33 15.14 -14.34
CA THR A 88 -11.61 15.81 -14.17
C THR A 88 -12.55 15.01 -13.27
N ARG A 89 -13.69 15.62 -12.91
CA ARG A 89 -14.74 14.97 -12.11
C ARG A 89 -15.28 13.70 -12.79
N GLU A 90 -15.42 13.72 -14.11
CA GLU A 90 -15.94 12.61 -14.90
C GLU A 90 -14.97 11.43 -14.97
N GLU A 91 -13.67 11.69 -14.74
CA GLU A 91 -12.63 10.67 -14.83
C GLU A 91 -12.41 9.90 -13.52
N VAL A 92 -13.12 10.27 -12.44
CA VAL A 92 -12.98 9.66 -11.12
C VAL A 92 -14.28 9.09 -10.58
N THR A 93 -14.22 7.93 -9.94
CA THR A 93 -15.31 7.30 -9.19
C THR A 93 -14.86 6.81 -7.83
N PHE A 94 -15.82 6.60 -6.93
CA PHE A 94 -15.57 6.01 -5.60
C PHE A 94 -15.44 4.48 -5.70
N VAL A 95 -14.51 3.93 -4.93
CA VAL A 95 -14.41 2.49 -4.63
C VAL A 95 -14.14 2.30 -3.14
N ALA A 96 -14.71 1.24 -2.54
CA ALA A 96 -14.63 1.00 -1.10
C ALA A 96 -13.33 0.30 -0.66
N GLY A 97 -12.19 0.78 -1.14
CA GLY A 97 -10.85 0.22 -0.91
C GLY A 97 -10.18 -0.24 -2.20
N ILE A 98 -8.84 -0.17 -2.26
CA ILE A 98 -8.10 -0.46 -3.49
C ILE A 98 -8.19 -1.94 -3.88
N VAL A 99 -8.10 -2.86 -2.93
CA VAL A 99 -8.28 -4.30 -3.20
C VAL A 99 -9.68 -4.59 -3.75
N THR A 100 -10.72 -3.87 -3.25
CA THR A 100 -12.06 -3.93 -3.82
C THR A 100 -12.07 -3.37 -5.24
N GLY A 101 -11.48 -2.19 -5.48
CA GLY A 101 -11.35 -1.60 -6.81
C GLY A 101 -10.62 -2.51 -7.79
N PHE A 102 -9.57 -3.20 -7.35
CA PHE A 102 -8.90 -4.21 -8.15
C PHE A 102 -9.83 -5.38 -8.50
N GLY A 103 -10.56 -5.91 -7.52
CA GLY A 103 -11.55 -6.96 -7.77
C GLY A 103 -12.64 -6.55 -8.76
N LEU A 104 -13.10 -5.29 -8.71
CA LEU A 104 -14.05 -4.74 -9.68
C LEU A 104 -13.43 -4.68 -11.08
N ALA A 105 -12.20 -4.19 -11.21
CA ALA A 105 -11.49 -4.14 -12.48
C ALA A 105 -11.25 -5.55 -13.07
N VAL A 106 -10.83 -6.51 -12.25
CA VAL A 106 -10.66 -7.92 -12.64
C VAL A 106 -11.96 -8.48 -13.19
N ASN A 107 -13.09 -8.27 -12.49
CA ASN A 107 -14.36 -8.84 -12.90
C ASN A 107 -14.97 -8.16 -14.13
N PHE A 108 -14.71 -6.87 -14.34
CA PHE A 108 -15.22 -6.15 -15.48
C PHE A 108 -14.38 -6.35 -16.74
N PHE A 109 -13.06 -6.21 -16.65
CA PHE A 109 -12.18 -6.20 -17.83
C PHE A 109 -11.65 -7.58 -18.24
N THR A 110 -11.85 -8.60 -17.41
CA THR A 110 -11.36 -9.96 -17.67
C THR A 110 -12.44 -11.02 -17.47
N LYS A 111 -12.18 -12.25 -17.91
CA LYS A 111 -13.06 -13.42 -17.76
C LYS A 111 -12.33 -14.52 -16.99
N PRO A 112 -13.05 -15.47 -16.38
CA PRO A 112 -12.45 -16.68 -15.81
C PRO A 112 -11.51 -17.36 -16.84
N GLY A 113 -10.31 -17.74 -16.38
CA GLY A 113 -9.26 -18.30 -17.22
C GLY A 113 -8.32 -17.26 -17.86
N ASP A 114 -8.66 -15.98 -17.88
CA ASP A 114 -7.74 -14.93 -18.34
C ASP A 114 -6.53 -14.81 -17.39
N LYS A 115 -5.39 -14.42 -17.97
CA LYS A 115 -4.12 -14.25 -17.28
C LYS A 115 -3.91 -12.80 -16.86
N ILE A 116 -3.38 -12.60 -15.66
CA ILE A 116 -3.06 -11.29 -15.08
C ILE A 116 -1.64 -11.34 -14.54
N VAL A 117 -0.79 -10.36 -14.94
CA VAL A 117 0.62 -10.30 -14.53
C VAL A 117 0.76 -9.54 -13.22
N ILE A 118 1.58 -10.09 -12.31
CA ILE A 118 2.06 -9.44 -11.09
C ILE A 118 3.59 -9.50 -11.04
N GLN A 119 4.24 -8.67 -10.19
CA GLN A 119 5.72 -8.61 -10.08
C GLN A 119 6.14 -8.97 -8.64
N GLN A 120 6.30 -10.26 -8.35
CA GLN A 120 6.75 -10.71 -7.03
C GLN A 120 8.25 -10.42 -6.78
N PRO A 121 8.62 -10.16 -5.50
CA PRO A 121 7.76 -10.14 -4.32
C PRO A 121 6.83 -8.93 -4.34
N VAL A 122 5.52 -9.14 -4.18
CA VAL A 122 4.52 -8.07 -4.24
C VAL A 122 3.39 -8.34 -3.23
N TYR A 123 2.60 -7.33 -2.95
CA TYR A 123 1.45 -7.41 -2.04
C TYR A 123 0.55 -8.61 -2.38
N TYR A 124 0.57 -9.61 -1.50
CA TYR A 124 -0.02 -10.93 -1.73
C TYR A 124 -1.51 -10.93 -2.08
N PRO A 125 -2.37 -10.00 -1.58
CA PRO A 125 -3.78 -9.99 -1.95
C PRO A 125 -4.05 -9.79 -3.45
N PHE A 126 -3.09 -9.32 -4.25
CA PHE A 126 -3.27 -9.28 -5.71
C PHE A 126 -3.44 -10.69 -6.27
N LYS A 127 -2.57 -11.62 -5.86
CA LYS A 127 -2.69 -13.03 -6.27
C LYS A 127 -4.00 -13.64 -5.79
N ASP A 128 -4.36 -13.40 -4.51
CA ASP A 128 -5.59 -13.94 -3.92
C ASP A 128 -6.84 -13.46 -4.68
N VAL A 129 -6.90 -12.18 -5.06
CA VAL A 129 -8.01 -11.63 -5.85
C VAL A 129 -8.05 -12.23 -7.25
N ILE A 130 -6.90 -12.37 -7.92
CA ILE A 130 -6.81 -12.96 -9.26
C ILE A 130 -7.33 -14.40 -9.25
N GLU A 131 -6.75 -15.24 -8.39
CA GLU A 131 -7.08 -16.68 -8.32
C GLU A 131 -8.47 -16.91 -7.72
N GLY A 132 -8.84 -16.16 -6.68
CA GLY A 132 -10.17 -16.24 -6.05
C GLY A 132 -11.32 -15.85 -6.97
N ASN A 133 -11.05 -15.10 -8.05
CA ASN A 133 -12.02 -14.80 -9.12
C ASN A 133 -11.86 -15.70 -10.35
N GLY A 134 -11.11 -16.81 -10.27
CA GLY A 134 -10.96 -17.78 -11.35
C GLY A 134 -10.05 -17.32 -12.51
N ARG A 135 -9.20 -16.30 -12.29
CA ARG A 135 -8.15 -15.86 -13.22
C ARG A 135 -6.84 -16.53 -12.86
N ILE A 136 -5.85 -16.40 -13.73
CA ILE A 136 -4.52 -17.02 -13.57
C ILE A 136 -3.49 -15.93 -13.31
N ALA A 137 -2.83 -15.97 -12.15
CA ALA A 137 -1.72 -15.08 -11.85
C ALA A 137 -0.45 -15.55 -12.55
N ILE A 138 0.16 -14.68 -13.36
CA ILE A 138 1.47 -14.90 -13.98
C ILE A 138 2.48 -14.01 -13.28
N ASN A 139 3.56 -14.60 -12.75
CA ASN A 139 4.61 -13.83 -12.12
C ASN A 139 5.64 -13.37 -13.15
N ASN A 140 5.92 -12.07 -13.17
CA ASN A 140 7.12 -11.48 -13.74
C ASN A 140 8.02 -11.10 -12.58
N GLU A 141 8.92 -11.99 -12.16
CA GLU A 141 9.73 -11.82 -10.97
C GLU A 141 10.66 -10.62 -11.08
N LEU A 142 10.68 -9.80 -10.04
CA LEU A 142 11.61 -8.68 -9.94
C LEU A 142 13.05 -9.19 -9.80
N ILE A 143 14.00 -8.52 -10.46
CA ILE A 143 15.41 -8.85 -10.37
C ILE A 143 16.04 -8.08 -9.23
N PRO A 144 16.62 -8.75 -8.21
CA PRO A 144 17.35 -8.07 -7.15
C PRO A 144 18.51 -7.22 -7.69
N THR A 145 18.77 -6.08 -7.04
CA THR A 145 19.89 -5.20 -7.36
C THR A 145 20.95 -5.23 -6.25
N PRO A 146 22.21 -4.84 -6.53
CA PRO A 146 23.28 -4.90 -5.54
C PRO A 146 23.06 -4.06 -4.28
N ASP A 147 22.20 -3.05 -4.35
CA ASP A 147 21.77 -2.21 -3.24
C ASP A 147 20.56 -2.77 -2.47
N ASN A 148 20.26 -4.04 -2.67
CA ASN A 148 19.14 -4.79 -2.08
C ASN A 148 17.73 -4.31 -2.45
N TYR A 149 17.61 -3.40 -3.44
CA TYR A 149 16.32 -3.12 -4.09
C TYR A 149 16.03 -4.16 -5.18
N ALA A 150 15.13 -3.83 -6.08
CA ALA A 150 14.80 -4.66 -7.22
C ALA A 150 14.45 -3.79 -8.45
N ARG A 151 14.54 -4.38 -9.61
CA ARG A 151 14.17 -3.76 -10.89
C ARG A 151 13.22 -4.64 -11.68
N MET A 152 12.46 -4.04 -12.58
CA MET A 152 11.61 -4.77 -13.53
C MET A 152 12.42 -5.68 -14.42
N ASN A 153 11.91 -6.90 -14.66
CA ASN A 153 12.46 -7.85 -15.60
C ASN A 153 11.78 -7.69 -16.97
N PHE A 154 12.23 -6.71 -17.73
CA PHE A 154 11.61 -6.36 -19.02
C PHE A 154 11.73 -7.44 -20.08
N GLU A 155 12.84 -8.19 -20.12
CA GLU A 155 13.03 -9.28 -21.07
C GLU A 155 12.00 -10.40 -20.83
N GLU A 156 11.84 -10.80 -19.59
CA GLU A 156 10.82 -11.80 -19.23
C GLU A 156 9.41 -11.26 -19.44
N LEU A 157 9.16 -9.96 -19.12
CA LEU A 157 7.87 -9.32 -19.30
C LEU A 157 7.42 -9.34 -20.76
N GLU A 158 8.33 -9.01 -21.72
CA GLU A 158 8.04 -9.10 -23.15
C GLU A 158 7.70 -10.53 -23.55
N SER A 159 8.49 -11.52 -23.10
CA SER A 159 8.23 -12.94 -23.35
C SER A 159 6.88 -13.40 -22.81
N ILE A 160 6.49 -12.92 -21.60
CA ILE A 160 5.17 -13.21 -20.99
C ILE A 160 4.06 -12.61 -21.88
N PHE A 161 4.19 -11.36 -22.29
CA PHE A 161 3.17 -10.70 -23.11
C PHE A 161 2.98 -11.40 -24.46
N GLU A 162 4.05 -11.83 -25.11
CA GLU A 162 4.00 -12.54 -26.39
C GLU A 162 3.37 -13.95 -26.24
N LYS A 163 3.81 -14.73 -25.24
CA LYS A 163 3.45 -16.15 -25.12
C LYS A 163 2.15 -16.35 -24.36
N GLU A 164 2.00 -15.66 -23.24
CA GLU A 164 0.88 -15.86 -22.31
C GLU A 164 -0.34 -14.99 -22.64
N LYS A 165 -0.13 -13.88 -23.37
CA LYS A 165 -1.15 -12.94 -23.83
C LYS A 165 -2.11 -12.52 -22.68
N PRO A 166 -1.57 -11.98 -21.57
CA PRO A 166 -2.38 -11.59 -20.43
C PRO A 166 -3.35 -10.46 -20.81
N ARG A 167 -4.48 -10.38 -20.11
CA ARG A 167 -5.45 -9.30 -20.33
C ARG A 167 -5.16 -8.07 -19.48
N MET A 168 -4.45 -8.25 -18.37
CA MET A 168 -4.16 -7.19 -17.40
C MET A 168 -2.79 -7.43 -16.76
N MET A 169 -2.17 -6.34 -16.32
CA MET A 169 -1.01 -6.32 -15.46
C MET A 169 -1.29 -5.43 -14.24
N VAL A 170 -0.89 -5.86 -13.05
CA VAL A 170 -0.93 -5.01 -11.86
C VAL A 170 0.41 -4.31 -11.73
N VAL A 171 0.41 -3.01 -11.50
CA VAL A 171 1.59 -2.21 -11.15
C VAL A 171 1.39 -1.66 -9.74
N CYS A 172 2.16 -2.16 -8.77
CA CYS A 172 2.19 -1.61 -7.42
C CYS A 172 3.15 -0.41 -7.41
N ASN A 173 2.63 0.79 -7.28
CA ASN A 173 3.37 2.03 -7.49
C ASN A 173 3.01 3.13 -6.46
N PRO A 174 3.82 3.36 -5.42
CA PRO A 174 5.08 2.68 -5.03
C PRO A 174 4.93 1.22 -4.65
N HIS A 175 6.03 0.47 -4.78
CA HIS A 175 6.02 -0.99 -4.68
C HIS A 175 6.09 -1.49 -3.23
N ASN A 176 5.18 -2.36 -2.84
CA ASN A 176 5.16 -3.06 -1.55
C ASN A 176 5.43 -4.56 -1.79
N PRO A 177 6.43 -5.19 -1.12
CA PRO A 177 6.98 -4.83 0.20
C PRO A 177 8.30 -4.03 0.20
N ILE A 178 8.98 -3.88 -0.93
CA ILE A 178 10.36 -3.36 -0.97
C ILE A 178 10.42 -1.83 -0.79
N GLY A 179 9.29 -1.13 -1.02
CA GLY A 179 9.22 0.33 -0.87
C GLY A 179 9.85 1.12 -2.04
N ILE A 180 9.81 0.57 -3.26
CA ILE A 180 10.39 1.21 -4.44
C ILE A 180 9.44 2.27 -4.99
N ALA A 181 9.95 3.49 -5.23
CA ALA A 181 9.33 4.49 -6.09
C ALA A 181 9.84 4.28 -7.52
N TRP A 182 8.98 3.81 -8.40
CA TRP A 182 9.39 3.55 -9.78
C TRP A 182 9.72 4.84 -10.51
N GLU A 183 10.88 4.86 -11.15
CA GLU A 183 11.29 5.98 -12.00
C GLU A 183 10.34 6.16 -13.19
N PRO A 184 10.07 7.41 -13.63
CA PRO A 184 9.15 7.68 -14.74
C PRO A 184 9.48 6.90 -16.01
N GLU A 185 10.75 6.67 -16.28
CA GLU A 185 11.22 5.93 -17.47
C GLU A 185 10.86 4.44 -17.39
N VAL A 186 10.96 3.83 -16.19
CA VAL A 186 10.54 2.45 -15.94
C VAL A 186 9.04 2.30 -16.21
N LEU A 187 8.24 3.21 -15.66
CA LEU A 187 6.78 3.20 -15.87
C LEU A 187 6.41 3.44 -17.33
N ARG A 188 7.13 4.31 -18.04
CA ARG A 188 6.92 4.57 -19.49
C ARG A 188 7.22 3.33 -20.31
N GLN A 189 8.30 2.61 -19.99
CA GLN A 189 8.63 1.37 -20.67
C GLN A 189 7.57 0.28 -20.43
N VAL A 190 7.10 0.13 -19.18
CA VAL A 190 5.99 -0.79 -18.86
C VAL A 190 4.74 -0.42 -19.66
N ALA A 191 4.37 0.87 -19.70
CA ALA A 191 3.20 1.34 -20.45
C ALA A 191 3.31 1.05 -21.94
N HIS A 192 4.46 1.34 -22.55
CA HIS A 192 4.69 1.09 -23.97
C HIS A 192 4.55 -0.41 -24.31
N MET A 193 5.15 -1.28 -23.51
CA MET A 193 5.06 -2.73 -23.69
C MET A 193 3.61 -3.23 -23.54
N ALA A 194 2.93 -2.78 -22.48
CA ALA A 194 1.54 -3.16 -22.23
C ALA A 194 0.60 -2.67 -23.35
N TYR A 195 0.77 -1.43 -23.81
CA TYR A 195 -0.01 -0.85 -24.91
C TYR A 195 0.20 -1.64 -26.22
N LYS A 196 1.46 -1.94 -26.58
CA LYS A 196 1.83 -2.75 -27.75
C LYS A 196 1.12 -4.10 -27.79
N HIS A 197 0.94 -4.73 -26.61
CA HIS A 197 0.34 -6.06 -26.48
C HIS A 197 -1.16 -6.04 -26.07
N ASN A 198 -1.79 -4.88 -26.03
CA ASN A 198 -3.19 -4.69 -25.60
C ASN A 198 -3.45 -5.24 -24.18
N VAL A 199 -2.52 -5.03 -23.27
CA VAL A 199 -2.61 -5.38 -21.86
C VAL A 199 -3.08 -4.16 -21.07
N LEU A 200 -4.17 -4.29 -20.30
CA LEU A 200 -4.65 -3.24 -19.41
C LEU A 200 -3.72 -3.14 -18.18
N ILE A 201 -3.44 -1.93 -17.70
CA ILE A 201 -2.72 -1.72 -16.44
C ILE A 201 -3.70 -1.38 -15.33
N PHE A 202 -3.64 -2.11 -14.20
CA PHE A 202 -4.19 -1.68 -12.94
C PHE A 202 -3.05 -1.13 -12.08
N SER A 203 -3.07 0.17 -11.79
CA SER A 203 -2.08 0.83 -10.95
C SER A 203 -2.62 1.02 -9.54
N ASP A 204 -1.99 0.34 -8.57
CA ASP A 204 -2.23 0.55 -7.14
C ASP A 204 -1.27 1.63 -6.63
N GLU A 205 -1.81 2.82 -6.36
CA GLU A 205 -1.04 3.99 -5.94
C GLU A 205 -1.31 4.39 -4.47
N ILE A 206 -1.65 3.39 -3.63
CA ILE A 206 -2.03 3.64 -2.23
C ILE A 206 -0.93 4.29 -1.39
N PHE A 207 0.34 4.11 -1.75
CA PHE A 207 1.50 4.71 -1.10
C PHE A 207 2.02 5.97 -1.81
N GLY A 208 1.34 6.45 -2.86
CA GLY A 208 1.80 7.60 -3.67
C GLY A 208 2.02 8.89 -2.89
N ASP A 209 1.29 9.11 -1.80
CA ASP A 209 1.47 10.27 -0.94
C ASP A 209 2.59 10.11 0.11
N LEU A 210 3.08 8.89 0.32
CA LEU A 210 4.00 8.54 1.41
C LEU A 210 5.43 8.41 0.91
N MET A 211 5.90 9.42 0.19
CA MET A 211 7.24 9.47 -0.36
C MET A 211 8.25 9.90 0.71
N LEU A 212 9.36 9.18 0.82
CA LEU A 212 10.41 9.38 1.82
C LEU A 212 11.69 9.91 1.17
N TYR A 213 12.55 10.54 1.97
CA TYR A 213 13.88 11.01 1.58
C TYR A 213 13.91 11.90 0.32
N GLY A 214 12.83 12.65 0.09
CA GLY A 214 12.73 13.56 -1.05
C GLY A 214 12.42 12.87 -2.39
N HIS A 215 12.16 11.56 -2.41
CA HIS A 215 11.64 10.87 -3.58
C HIS A 215 10.26 11.42 -3.97
N LYS A 216 9.89 11.22 -5.24
CA LYS A 216 8.61 11.71 -5.78
C LYS A 216 7.81 10.56 -6.38
N HIS A 217 6.52 10.60 -6.15
CA HIS A 217 5.60 9.70 -6.85
C HIS A 217 5.36 10.16 -8.28
N THR A 218 5.33 9.21 -9.20
CA THR A 218 4.90 9.43 -10.58
C THR A 218 3.66 8.59 -10.85
N PRO A 219 2.48 9.20 -10.99
CA PRO A 219 1.26 8.45 -11.30
C PRO A 219 1.38 7.74 -12.66
N MET A 220 1.05 6.45 -12.71
CA MET A 220 1.21 5.62 -13.91
C MET A 220 0.55 6.21 -15.15
N ALA A 221 -0.65 6.74 -15.02
CA ALA A 221 -1.41 7.32 -16.13
C ALA A 221 -0.83 8.64 -16.69
N THR A 222 0.24 9.18 -16.09
CA THR A 222 0.82 10.48 -16.51
C THR A 222 2.10 10.33 -17.33
N VAL A 223 2.66 9.14 -17.43
CA VAL A 223 4.00 8.96 -18.04
C VAL A 223 3.99 9.02 -19.57
N SER A 224 2.83 8.76 -20.21
CA SER A 224 2.63 8.88 -21.66
C SER A 224 1.14 8.80 -22.01
N ASP A 225 0.79 9.17 -23.26
CA ASP A 225 -0.57 8.99 -23.80
C ASP A 225 -0.95 7.51 -23.88
N GLU A 226 0.01 6.62 -24.18
CA GLU A 226 -0.21 5.17 -24.14
C GLU A 226 -0.60 4.69 -22.74
N ALA A 227 0.10 5.19 -21.70
CA ALA A 227 -0.25 4.89 -20.31
C ALA A 227 -1.64 5.38 -19.94
N ALA A 228 -1.99 6.63 -20.30
CA ALA A 228 -3.31 7.19 -20.07
C ALA A 228 -4.42 6.38 -20.74
N ALA A 229 -4.13 5.81 -21.92
CA ALA A 229 -5.09 5.04 -22.71
C ALA A 229 -5.46 3.67 -22.11
N ILE A 230 -4.58 3.07 -21.29
CA ILE A 230 -4.74 1.68 -20.82
C ILE A 230 -4.71 1.52 -19.29
N THR A 231 -4.66 2.62 -18.52
CA THR A 231 -4.50 2.53 -17.06
C THR A 231 -5.81 2.78 -16.32
N VAL A 232 -6.09 1.90 -15.36
CA VAL A 232 -7.03 2.07 -14.25
C VAL A 232 -6.22 2.36 -13.01
N THR A 233 -6.24 3.60 -12.51
CA THR A 233 -5.47 4.02 -11.33
C THR A 233 -6.36 4.04 -10.10
N CYS A 234 -5.93 3.41 -9.02
CA CYS A 234 -6.61 3.50 -7.73
C CYS A 234 -5.68 4.09 -6.66
N GLY A 235 -6.21 5.01 -5.86
CA GLY A 235 -5.54 5.59 -4.72
C GLY A 235 -6.50 5.84 -3.57
N ALA A 236 -5.97 6.19 -2.40
CA ALA A 236 -6.77 6.34 -1.19
C ALA A 236 -6.08 7.20 -0.13
N PRO A 237 -6.85 7.94 0.69
CA PRO A 237 -6.32 8.61 1.88
C PRO A 237 -6.01 7.64 3.03
N SER A 238 -6.35 6.36 2.88
CA SER A 238 -6.37 5.37 3.96
C SER A 238 -4.99 5.08 4.57
N LYS A 239 -3.93 5.05 3.77
CA LYS A 239 -2.55 4.91 4.25
C LYS A 239 -1.93 6.26 4.55
N THR A 240 -2.21 7.26 3.74
CA THR A 240 -1.73 8.63 3.87
C THR A 240 -2.09 9.22 5.24
N PHE A 241 -3.33 9.02 5.71
CA PHE A 241 -3.86 9.64 6.93
C PHE A 241 -4.31 8.62 7.99
N ASN A 242 -3.90 7.36 7.87
CA ASN A 242 -4.20 6.30 8.84
C ASN A 242 -5.71 6.05 9.09
N ILE A 243 -6.53 6.09 8.03
CA ILE A 243 -7.99 5.94 8.09
C ILE A 243 -8.51 4.70 7.33
N ALA A 244 -7.72 3.63 7.28
CA ALA A 244 -8.06 2.43 6.52
C ALA A 244 -9.41 1.79 6.92
N GLY A 245 -9.79 1.89 8.19
CA GLY A 245 -11.08 1.39 8.70
C GLY A 245 -12.30 2.08 8.11
N LEU A 246 -12.16 3.30 7.57
CA LEU A 246 -13.24 4.07 6.97
C LEU A 246 -13.50 3.74 5.48
N LYS A 247 -12.62 2.97 4.85
CA LYS A 247 -12.78 2.44 3.47
C LYS A 247 -13.10 3.52 2.43
N SER A 248 -12.33 4.60 2.38
CA SER A 248 -12.40 5.61 1.33
C SER A 248 -11.28 5.37 0.31
N SER A 249 -11.65 5.26 -0.96
CA SER A 249 -10.70 5.17 -2.08
C SER A 249 -11.34 5.72 -3.35
N TRP A 250 -10.51 6.11 -4.28
CA TRP A 250 -10.92 6.61 -5.59
C TRP A 250 -10.29 5.80 -6.71
N CYS A 251 -10.97 5.78 -7.86
CA CYS A 251 -10.50 5.13 -9.08
C CYS A 251 -10.58 6.12 -10.24
N VAL A 252 -9.46 6.35 -10.93
CA VAL A 252 -9.35 7.25 -12.08
C VAL A 252 -9.10 6.43 -13.35
N VAL A 253 -9.85 6.72 -14.40
CA VAL A 253 -9.68 6.14 -15.73
C VAL A 253 -9.74 7.27 -16.76
N LYS A 254 -8.61 7.58 -17.40
CA LYS A 254 -8.50 8.69 -18.37
C LYS A 254 -9.23 8.38 -19.70
N ASN A 255 -9.07 7.17 -20.20
CA ASN A 255 -9.66 6.76 -21.48
C ASN A 255 -11.17 6.57 -21.38
N PRO A 256 -12.00 7.37 -22.11
CA PRO A 256 -13.45 7.26 -22.06
C PRO A 256 -14.00 5.91 -22.53
N GLU A 257 -13.33 5.23 -23.47
CA GLU A 257 -13.76 3.92 -23.96
C GLU A 257 -13.68 2.82 -22.88
N LEU A 258 -12.75 2.95 -21.94
CA LEU A 258 -12.64 2.08 -20.76
C LEU A 258 -13.53 2.58 -19.62
N ARG A 259 -13.53 3.90 -19.40
CA ARG A 259 -14.18 4.55 -18.26
C ARG A 259 -15.70 4.43 -18.28
N GLU A 260 -16.33 4.85 -19.38
CA GLU A 260 -17.77 4.96 -19.44
C GLU A 260 -18.49 3.64 -19.18
N PRO A 261 -18.14 2.52 -19.83
CA PRO A 261 -18.77 1.25 -19.53
C PRO A 261 -18.42 0.71 -18.14
N PHE A 262 -17.19 0.94 -17.65
CA PHE A 262 -16.77 0.47 -16.34
C PHE A 262 -17.47 1.21 -15.20
N PHE A 263 -17.50 2.55 -15.26
CA PHE A 263 -18.17 3.35 -14.23
C PHE A 263 -19.68 3.12 -14.24
N LYS A 264 -20.28 2.96 -15.44
CA LYS A 264 -21.70 2.60 -15.56
C LYS A 264 -22.00 1.23 -14.94
N TRP A 265 -21.10 0.25 -15.13
CA TRP A 265 -21.27 -1.06 -14.51
C TRP A 265 -21.15 -0.98 -12.98
N ILE A 266 -20.20 -0.20 -12.45
CA ILE A 266 -20.05 0.05 -11.01
C ILE A 266 -21.34 0.67 -10.43
N GLU A 267 -21.87 1.70 -11.10
CA GLU A 267 -23.09 2.40 -10.71
C GLU A 267 -24.31 1.46 -10.70
N LEU A 268 -24.52 0.73 -11.78
CA LEU A 268 -25.67 -0.19 -11.91
C LEU A 268 -25.67 -1.35 -10.91
N ASN A 269 -24.50 -1.67 -10.35
CA ASN A 269 -24.35 -2.69 -9.33
C ASN A 269 -24.27 -2.08 -7.91
N GLU A 270 -24.56 -0.79 -7.72
CA GLU A 270 -24.55 -0.08 -6.43
C GLU A 270 -23.17 -0.17 -5.69
N LEU A 271 -22.06 -0.24 -6.44
CA LEU A 271 -20.72 -0.47 -5.90
C LEU A 271 -19.92 0.83 -5.66
N CYS A 272 -20.49 1.99 -6.03
CA CYS A 272 -19.90 3.31 -5.78
C CYS A 272 -20.51 4.05 -4.58
N ASN A 273 -21.33 3.38 -3.78
CA ASN A 273 -21.97 3.98 -2.62
C ASN A 273 -20.99 4.07 -1.45
N ALA A 274 -20.68 5.30 -1.05
CA ALA A 274 -19.84 5.56 0.11
C ALA A 274 -20.68 5.74 1.37
N ASN A 275 -20.14 5.35 2.52
CA ASN A 275 -20.73 5.76 3.78
C ASN A 275 -20.31 7.20 4.13
N PHE A 276 -21.13 7.92 4.91
CA PHE A 276 -20.89 9.34 5.21
C PHE A 276 -19.58 9.57 5.98
N THR A 277 -19.15 8.63 6.81
CA THR A 277 -17.90 8.77 7.58
C THR A 277 -16.68 8.71 6.67
N SER A 278 -16.71 7.88 5.62
CA SER A 278 -15.60 7.79 4.65
C SER A 278 -15.44 9.08 3.84
N ILE A 279 -16.57 9.71 3.46
CA ILE A 279 -16.57 10.96 2.67
C ILE A 279 -16.04 12.12 3.52
N ILE A 280 -16.60 12.31 4.71
CA ILE A 280 -16.24 13.40 5.61
C ILE A 280 -14.77 13.30 6.05
N ALA A 281 -14.34 12.11 6.43
CA ALA A 281 -12.96 11.89 6.83
C ALA A 281 -11.97 12.13 5.70
N ALA A 282 -12.26 11.66 4.49
CA ALA A 282 -11.39 11.86 3.34
C ALA A 282 -11.29 13.33 2.94
N GLU A 283 -12.41 14.06 2.89
CA GLU A 283 -12.41 15.49 2.60
C GLU A 283 -11.62 16.27 3.66
N ALA A 284 -11.88 16.04 4.94
CA ALA A 284 -11.16 16.67 6.04
C ALA A 284 -9.64 16.39 5.96
N ALA A 285 -9.27 15.14 5.66
CA ALA A 285 -7.89 14.73 5.48
C ALA A 285 -7.19 15.47 4.34
N TYR A 286 -7.76 15.46 3.15
CA TYR A 286 -7.16 16.11 1.98
C TYR A 286 -7.09 17.62 2.10
N ARG A 287 -8.10 18.27 2.72
CA ARG A 287 -8.10 19.72 2.91
C ARG A 287 -7.14 20.21 3.99
N ASN A 288 -6.96 19.46 5.07
CA ASN A 288 -6.30 19.96 6.27
C ASN A 288 -5.07 19.13 6.68
N GLY A 289 -4.91 17.91 6.17
CA GLY A 289 -3.91 16.95 6.67
C GLY A 289 -2.49 17.14 6.18
N LYS A 290 -2.20 18.14 5.32
CA LYS A 290 -0.87 18.31 4.70
C LYS A 290 0.25 18.43 5.73
N GLN A 291 0.09 19.29 6.73
CA GLN A 291 1.12 19.47 7.76
C GLN A 291 1.30 18.20 8.59
N TRP A 292 0.20 17.53 8.95
CA TRP A 292 0.27 16.26 9.69
C TRP A 292 1.05 15.21 8.90
N LEU A 293 0.79 15.10 7.60
CA LEU A 293 1.48 14.16 6.73
C LEU A 293 2.99 14.45 6.65
N GLU A 294 3.39 15.70 6.45
CA GLU A 294 4.81 16.07 6.36
C GLU A 294 5.55 15.74 7.67
N GLU A 295 4.95 16.05 8.83
CA GLU A 295 5.54 15.73 10.12
C GLU A 295 5.58 14.20 10.35
N CYS A 296 4.53 13.46 9.95
CA CYS A 296 4.47 12.01 10.01
C CYS A 296 5.56 11.34 9.16
N LEU A 297 5.75 11.80 7.92
CA LEU A 297 6.81 11.29 7.03
C LEU A 297 8.18 11.50 7.63
N HIS A 298 8.46 12.68 8.17
CA HIS A 298 9.74 12.96 8.83
C HIS A 298 9.96 12.05 10.06
N TYR A 299 8.90 11.78 10.83
CA TYR A 299 8.98 10.86 11.97
C TYR A 299 9.25 9.41 11.51
N ILE A 300 8.59 8.96 10.44
CA ILE A 300 8.81 7.64 9.84
C ILE A 300 10.25 7.52 9.31
N GLU A 301 10.77 8.53 8.62
CA GLU A 301 12.19 8.57 8.18
C GLU A 301 13.13 8.38 9.35
N GLY A 302 12.89 9.07 10.47
CA GLY A 302 13.66 8.88 11.68
C GLY A 302 13.59 7.46 12.23
N ASN A 303 12.43 6.79 12.18
CA ASN A 303 12.28 5.39 12.59
C ASN A 303 13.05 4.45 11.65
N VAL A 304 12.98 4.68 10.35
CA VAL A 304 13.71 3.88 9.35
C VAL A 304 15.22 4.03 9.55
N ASP A 305 15.72 5.27 9.75
CA ASP A 305 17.15 5.54 9.98
C ASP A 305 17.65 4.85 11.25
N TYR A 306 16.85 4.88 12.32
CA TYR A 306 17.16 4.20 13.56
C TYR A 306 17.29 2.68 13.36
N VAL A 307 16.32 2.05 12.69
CA VAL A 307 16.32 0.60 12.46
C VAL A 307 17.48 0.19 11.54
N GLU A 308 17.76 0.96 10.49
CA GLU A 308 18.91 0.69 9.58
C GLU A 308 20.22 0.76 10.34
N GLN A 309 20.43 1.84 11.11
CA GLN A 309 21.63 1.99 11.92
C GLN A 309 21.75 0.90 12.97
N TYR A 310 20.67 0.58 13.69
CA TYR A 310 20.66 -0.43 14.73
C TYR A 310 20.99 -1.83 14.19
N CYS A 311 20.40 -2.22 13.06
CA CYS A 311 20.73 -3.49 12.40
C CYS A 311 22.22 -3.55 12.04
N ARG A 312 22.76 -2.50 11.42
CA ARG A 312 24.16 -2.44 11.01
C ARG A 312 25.13 -2.55 12.21
N GLU A 313 24.80 -1.92 13.34
CA GLU A 313 25.70 -1.82 14.50
C GLU A 313 25.56 -3.00 15.49
N HIS A 314 24.34 -3.53 15.65
CA HIS A 314 24.01 -4.47 16.72
C HIS A 314 23.54 -5.84 16.25
N ILE A 315 23.04 -5.97 15.01
CA ILE A 315 22.47 -7.25 14.54
C ILE A 315 23.13 -7.63 13.20
N PRO A 316 24.42 -8.02 13.22
CA PRO A 316 25.09 -8.42 11.98
C PRO A 316 24.37 -9.62 11.35
N GLY A 317 24.10 -9.53 10.04
CA GLY A 317 23.35 -10.54 9.29
C GLY A 317 21.92 -10.13 8.95
N ILE A 318 21.40 -9.03 9.49
CA ILE A 318 20.14 -8.42 9.06
C ILE A 318 20.42 -7.06 8.41
N VAL A 319 19.95 -6.88 7.18
CA VAL A 319 20.00 -5.60 6.46
C VAL A 319 18.61 -5.01 6.36
N ALA A 320 18.41 -3.84 6.94
CA ALA A 320 17.16 -3.08 6.78
C ALA A 320 17.26 -2.24 5.49
N ILE A 321 16.40 -2.55 4.51
CA ILE A 321 16.36 -1.84 3.23
C ILE A 321 15.54 -0.56 3.43
N LYS A 322 16.16 0.62 3.24
CA LYS A 322 15.47 1.90 3.39
C LYS A 322 14.42 2.06 2.30
N PRO A 323 13.12 2.17 2.62
CA PRO A 323 12.11 2.35 1.59
C PRO A 323 12.18 3.78 1.01
N GLN A 324 11.95 3.91 -0.28
CA GLN A 324 11.77 5.20 -0.95
C GLN A 324 10.34 5.75 -0.75
N ALA A 325 9.41 4.86 -0.37
CA ALA A 325 8.02 5.21 -0.09
C ALA A 325 7.35 4.24 0.88
N GLY A 326 6.30 4.70 1.53
CA GLY A 326 5.54 3.95 2.52
C GLY A 326 6.18 4.00 3.91
N PHE A 327 5.72 3.13 4.79
CA PHE A 327 6.22 3.00 6.17
C PHE A 327 6.55 1.55 6.49
N LEU A 328 6.94 0.77 5.47
CA LEU A 328 7.25 -0.65 5.58
C LEU A 328 8.70 -0.87 5.19
N VAL A 329 9.48 -1.42 6.10
CA VAL A 329 10.89 -1.79 5.86
C VAL A 329 10.97 -3.26 5.50
N TRP A 330 11.69 -3.58 4.44
CA TRP A 330 12.01 -4.93 4.04
C TRP A 330 13.34 -5.32 4.68
N LEU A 331 13.33 -6.32 5.58
CA LEU A 331 14.50 -6.83 6.27
C LEU A 331 15.05 -8.04 5.51
N ASP A 332 16.26 -7.93 5.00
CA ASP A 332 17.02 -9.05 4.45
C ASP A 332 17.77 -9.76 5.58
N CYS A 333 17.37 -10.98 5.89
CA CYS A 333 17.92 -11.81 6.96
C CYS A 333 18.86 -12.93 6.44
N ARG A 334 19.19 -12.94 5.15
CA ARG A 334 20.04 -13.99 4.54
C ARG A 334 21.45 -14.05 5.16
N GLY A 335 21.94 -12.92 5.66
CA GLY A 335 23.23 -12.84 6.33
C GLY A 335 23.29 -13.57 7.67
N LEU A 336 22.16 -14.00 8.25
CA LEU A 336 22.14 -14.85 9.45
C LEU A 336 22.57 -16.30 9.16
N GLY A 337 22.53 -16.75 7.89
CA GLY A 337 22.93 -18.11 7.51
C GLY A 337 22.02 -19.23 8.04
N ILE A 338 20.76 -18.91 8.33
CA ILE A 338 19.73 -19.84 8.84
C ILE A 338 18.60 -19.99 7.81
N THR A 339 17.77 -21.04 7.95
CA THR A 339 16.64 -21.26 7.02
C THR A 339 15.51 -20.24 7.22
N HIS A 340 14.62 -20.13 6.24
CA HIS A 340 13.45 -19.26 6.35
C HIS A 340 12.58 -19.55 7.58
N GLU A 341 12.32 -20.82 7.86
CA GLU A 341 11.55 -21.25 9.02
C GLU A 341 12.23 -20.83 10.33
N GLN A 342 13.56 -20.89 10.37
CA GLN A 342 14.33 -20.42 11.52
C GLN A 342 14.30 -18.88 11.65
N VAL A 343 14.26 -18.14 10.52
CA VAL A 343 14.05 -16.68 10.55
C VAL A 343 12.67 -16.37 11.12
N VAL A 344 11.63 -17.04 10.65
CA VAL A 344 10.25 -16.86 11.16
C VAL A 344 10.17 -17.19 12.66
N ASP A 345 10.79 -18.28 13.10
CA ASP A 345 10.86 -18.67 14.52
C ASP A 345 11.58 -17.64 15.36
N LEU A 346 12.73 -17.13 14.87
CA LEU A 346 13.51 -16.08 15.52
C LEU A 346 12.66 -14.84 15.82
N PHE A 347 11.95 -14.34 14.81
CA PHE A 347 11.12 -13.14 14.96
C PHE A 347 9.87 -13.41 15.82
N ARG A 348 9.12 -14.47 15.52
CA ARG A 348 7.85 -14.76 16.16
C ARG A 348 8.00 -15.30 17.58
N ASN A 349 8.78 -16.38 17.74
CA ASN A 349 8.80 -17.13 19.01
C ASN A 349 9.88 -16.62 19.95
N ARG A 350 11.08 -16.34 19.44
CA ARG A 350 12.21 -15.92 20.28
C ARG A 350 12.17 -14.44 20.58
N ALA A 351 11.98 -13.58 19.58
CA ALA A 351 11.86 -12.13 19.77
C ALA A 351 10.44 -11.66 20.18
N GLY A 352 9.41 -12.47 19.99
CA GLY A 352 8.03 -12.10 20.32
C GLY A 352 7.47 -10.95 19.47
N LEU A 353 7.77 -10.96 18.15
CA LEU A 353 7.37 -9.94 17.19
C LEU A 353 6.38 -10.53 16.17
N ALA A 354 5.22 -9.92 15.98
CA ALA A 354 4.33 -10.24 14.87
C ALA A 354 4.70 -9.39 13.66
N MET A 355 5.33 -10.01 12.67
CA MET A 355 5.68 -9.40 11.38
C MET A 355 5.23 -10.30 10.23
N ASN A 356 5.05 -9.74 9.03
CA ASN A 356 4.80 -10.55 7.85
C ASN A 356 6.11 -11.19 7.38
N GLU A 357 6.09 -12.49 7.20
CA GLU A 357 7.21 -13.23 6.60
C GLU A 357 7.27 -13.04 5.09
N GLY A 358 8.47 -13.11 4.53
CA GLY A 358 8.70 -12.68 3.15
C GLY A 358 8.08 -13.56 2.10
N THR A 359 7.97 -14.87 2.32
CA THR A 359 7.40 -15.81 1.34
C THR A 359 5.90 -15.58 1.07
N MET A 360 5.19 -14.88 1.97
CA MET A 360 3.82 -14.40 1.70
C MET A 360 3.75 -13.51 0.44
N PHE A 361 4.83 -12.80 0.12
CA PHE A 361 4.89 -11.86 -1.02
C PHE A 361 5.38 -12.52 -2.31
N GLY A 362 5.84 -13.77 -2.24
CA GLY A 362 6.39 -14.56 -3.32
C GLY A 362 7.68 -15.27 -2.93
N ALA A 363 8.10 -16.26 -3.72
CA ALA A 363 9.26 -17.10 -3.41
C ALA A 363 10.56 -16.30 -3.20
N ALA A 364 10.76 -15.20 -3.92
CA ALA A 364 11.91 -14.31 -3.75
C ALA A 364 11.94 -13.57 -2.39
N GLY A 365 10.89 -13.69 -1.58
CA GLY A 365 10.86 -13.21 -0.20
C GLY A 365 11.46 -14.17 0.82
N ASP A 366 12.09 -15.28 0.38
CA ASP A 366 12.79 -16.21 1.26
C ASP A 366 13.81 -15.50 2.14
N CYS A 367 13.85 -15.85 3.43
CA CYS A 367 14.67 -15.20 4.46
C CYS A 367 14.52 -13.67 4.55
N HIS A 368 13.33 -13.14 4.25
CA HIS A 368 13.00 -11.74 4.50
C HIS A 368 11.82 -11.60 5.46
N MET A 369 11.77 -10.43 6.13
CA MET A 369 10.65 -10.04 7.00
C MET A 369 10.21 -8.61 6.65
N ARG A 370 8.91 -8.29 6.76
CA ARG A 370 8.41 -6.93 6.54
C ARG A 370 8.03 -6.28 7.85
N PHE A 371 8.69 -5.17 8.16
CA PHE A 371 8.58 -4.42 9.41
C PHE A 371 7.83 -3.10 9.20
N ASN A 372 6.81 -2.85 10.02
CA ASN A 372 6.01 -1.61 9.98
C ASN A 372 6.68 -0.54 10.87
N MET A 373 7.07 0.60 10.26
CA MET A 373 7.68 1.75 10.93
C MET A 373 6.67 2.80 11.41
N GLY A 374 5.39 2.63 11.13
CA GLY A 374 4.33 3.54 11.54
C GLY A 374 3.89 3.36 12.99
N SER A 375 4.85 3.31 13.91
CA SER A 375 4.63 3.16 15.36
C SER A 375 5.51 4.15 16.13
N PRO A 376 5.16 4.52 17.38
CA PRO A 376 6.00 5.34 18.25
C PRO A 376 7.42 4.81 18.36
N ARG A 377 8.40 5.71 18.44
CA ARG A 377 9.83 5.35 18.54
C ARG A 377 10.11 4.33 19.63
N SER A 378 9.50 4.48 20.81
CA SER A 378 9.67 3.56 21.93
C SER A 378 9.24 2.11 21.60
N VAL A 379 8.22 1.94 20.75
CA VAL A 379 7.76 0.62 20.28
C VAL A 379 8.78 0.02 19.31
N ILE A 380 9.35 0.83 18.41
CA ILE A 380 10.39 0.40 17.47
C ILE A 380 11.66 0.01 18.24
N GLU A 381 12.09 0.81 19.23
CA GLU A 381 13.24 0.51 20.09
C GLU A 381 13.04 -0.81 20.85
N GLN A 382 11.86 -1.01 21.43
CA GLN A 382 11.51 -2.26 22.09
C GLN A 382 11.64 -3.47 21.15
N ALA A 383 11.15 -3.32 19.90
CA ALA A 383 11.25 -4.39 18.91
C ALA A 383 12.71 -4.71 18.56
N MET A 384 13.55 -3.70 18.39
CA MET A 384 14.96 -3.90 18.04
C MET A 384 15.74 -4.54 19.18
N HIS A 385 15.54 -4.13 20.44
CA HIS A 385 16.16 -4.76 21.61
C HIS A 385 15.74 -6.23 21.77
N LYS A 386 14.46 -6.56 21.55
CA LYS A 386 13.97 -7.94 21.58
C LYS A 386 14.62 -8.79 20.48
N LEU A 387 14.76 -8.23 19.28
CA LEU A 387 15.37 -8.92 18.15
C LEU A 387 16.88 -9.17 18.39
N GLU A 388 17.63 -8.16 18.86
CA GLU A 388 19.04 -8.29 19.22
C GLU A 388 19.26 -9.40 20.27
N ALA A 389 18.48 -9.38 21.36
CA ALA A 389 18.54 -10.39 22.40
C ALA A 389 18.25 -11.81 21.87
N ALA A 390 17.28 -11.93 20.95
CA ALA A 390 16.93 -13.21 20.34
C ALA A 390 18.01 -13.73 19.38
N VAL A 391 18.68 -12.84 18.64
CA VAL A 391 19.81 -13.21 17.76
C VAL A 391 21.04 -13.62 18.56
N ALA A 392 21.34 -12.94 19.66
CA ALA A 392 22.47 -13.23 20.53
C ALA A 392 22.31 -14.50 21.38
N ALA A 393 21.07 -14.95 21.61
CA ALA A 393 20.79 -16.17 22.35
C ALA A 393 21.14 -17.41 21.52
N PRO A 394 21.76 -18.46 22.10
CA PRO A 394 22.17 -19.68 21.41
C PRO A 394 20.98 -20.52 20.90
#